data_ba3b61c54320ca8b9356d86d89715dc1
#
_entry.id   ba3b61c54320ca8b9356d86d89715dc1
#
_cell.length_a   1.000
_cell.length_b   1.000
_cell.length_c   1.000
_cell.angle_alpha   90.00
_cell.angle_beta   90.00
_cell.angle_gamma   90.00
#
_symmetry.space_group_name_H-M   'P 1'
#
loop_
_entity.id
_entity.type
_entity.pdbx_description
1 polymer ?
#
loop_
_entity_poly.entity_id
_entity_poly.type
_entity_poly.pdbx_seq_one_letter_code
_entity_poly.pdbx_strand_id
1 'polypeptide(L)'
;MNATRMPAVFVGHGSPMNTLESNRFTTTWRALGASMPRPRAILAISAHWYIPSTAVTAMARPPVIHDFYGFPPALSAFDYPAPGAPEVAQEVVDTLAPAYVGLDHDSWGIDHGAWSVLAHMYPDADIPVVQLSVHSGEPFGYHLDIGRRLAPLRERGILVLGSGNVVHNLRRIDFRRPELAFDWGLRFDAAVKAAMTTQPASLAAIGAHPDYALSVPTPEHFLPLAYLCGLCDAAGEAASPFNEGGTLGSITMTGYLLGWPAPPGEAGDGAAPLPDPGVVPPDQTNT
;
A
#
# COMPACT_ATOMS: atom_id res chain seq x y z
N MET A 1 -30.82 7.71 2.98
CA MET A 1 -29.65 7.50 3.88
C MET A 1 -28.46 7.97 3.07
N ASN A 2 -27.72 9.00 3.52
CA ASN A 2 -26.48 9.38 2.85
C ASN A 2 -25.53 8.19 3.01
N ALA A 3 -25.09 7.61 1.90
CA ALA A 3 -24.06 6.59 1.92
C ALA A 3 -22.81 7.20 2.58
N THR A 4 -22.29 6.55 3.61
CA THR A 4 -21.07 7.00 4.28
C THR A 4 -19.94 6.88 3.27
N ARG A 5 -19.24 7.99 2.97
CA ARG A 5 -18.06 7.97 2.09
C ARG A 5 -17.05 6.98 2.65
N MET A 6 -16.57 6.05 1.82
CA MET A 6 -15.55 5.09 2.23
C MET A 6 -14.25 5.80 2.62
N PRO A 7 -13.56 5.33 3.67
CA PRO A 7 -12.19 5.74 3.93
C PRO A 7 -11.26 5.44 2.75
N ALA A 8 -10.05 5.99 2.80
CA ALA A 8 -8.94 5.55 1.97
C ALA A 8 -7.71 5.37 2.86
N VAL A 9 -6.87 4.41 2.54
CA VAL A 9 -5.74 4.05 3.38
C VAL A 9 -4.48 3.82 2.54
N PHE A 10 -3.33 4.24 3.06
CA PHE A 10 -2.01 3.78 2.63
C PHE A 10 -1.40 2.97 3.77
N VAL A 11 -0.83 1.82 3.45
CA VAL A 11 -0.22 0.90 4.41
C VAL A 11 1.23 0.69 4.06
N GLY A 12 2.12 0.85 5.04
CA GLY A 12 3.47 0.32 4.98
C GLY A 12 3.41 -1.20 5.17
N HIS A 13 3.47 -1.99 4.08
CA HIS A 13 3.27 -3.44 4.17
C HIS A 13 4.49 -4.19 4.74
N GLY A 14 5.70 -3.67 4.53
CA GLY A 14 6.94 -4.26 5.04
C GLY A 14 7.19 -5.68 4.51
N SER A 15 7.61 -6.58 5.38
CA SER A 15 7.89 -7.97 4.99
C SER A 15 6.60 -8.75 4.70
N PRO A 16 6.56 -9.59 3.65
CA PRO A 16 5.45 -10.52 3.41
C PRO A 16 5.22 -11.51 4.57
N MET A 17 6.21 -11.73 5.44
CA MET A 17 6.06 -12.51 6.67
C MET A 17 5.00 -11.95 7.63
N ASN A 18 4.68 -10.66 7.54
CA ASN A 18 3.59 -10.06 8.30
C ASN A 18 2.27 -10.82 8.12
N THR A 19 2.06 -11.50 6.99
CA THR A 19 0.87 -12.33 6.74
C THR A 19 0.68 -13.42 7.79
N LEU A 20 1.76 -14.08 8.18
CA LEU A 20 1.74 -15.24 9.08
C LEU A 20 1.91 -14.86 10.55
N GLU A 21 2.22 -13.60 10.85
CA GLU A 21 2.61 -13.16 12.17
C GLU A 21 1.60 -12.21 12.81
N SER A 22 1.54 -12.26 14.14
CA SER A 22 0.78 -11.31 14.94
C SER A 22 1.77 -10.37 15.63
N ASN A 23 1.83 -9.13 15.17
CA ASN A 23 2.65 -8.07 15.73
C ASN A 23 1.85 -6.77 15.83
N ARG A 24 2.44 -5.69 16.36
CA ARG A 24 1.74 -4.41 16.54
C ARG A 24 1.17 -3.84 15.23
N PHE A 25 1.83 -4.08 14.09
CA PHE A 25 1.38 -3.57 12.79
C PHE A 25 0.18 -4.36 12.28
N THR A 26 0.25 -5.67 12.32
CA THR A 26 -0.84 -6.56 11.87
C THR A 26 -2.06 -6.47 12.78
N THR A 27 -1.87 -6.24 14.07
CA THR A 27 -2.96 -5.97 15.02
C THR A 27 -3.70 -4.67 14.67
N THR A 28 -2.96 -3.62 14.30
CA THR A 28 -3.56 -2.37 13.83
C THR A 28 -4.34 -2.57 12.53
N TRP A 29 -3.83 -3.37 11.58
CA TRP A 29 -4.57 -3.67 10.34
C TRP A 29 -5.89 -4.40 10.62
N ARG A 30 -5.88 -5.38 11.55
CA ARG A 30 -7.14 -6.04 11.99
C ARG A 30 -8.13 -5.05 12.59
N ALA A 31 -7.64 -4.16 13.47
CA ALA A 31 -8.48 -3.13 14.10
C ALA A 31 -9.08 -2.17 13.07
N LEU A 32 -8.30 -1.77 12.04
CA LEU A 32 -8.80 -0.96 10.93
C LEU A 32 -9.91 -1.67 10.17
N GLY A 33 -9.69 -2.90 9.72
CA GLY A 33 -10.70 -3.67 8.99
C GLY A 33 -11.98 -3.87 9.78
N ALA A 34 -11.86 -4.13 11.09
CA ALA A 34 -13.01 -4.32 11.98
C ALA A 34 -13.79 -3.03 12.27
N SER A 35 -13.12 -1.86 12.27
CA SER A 35 -13.74 -0.58 12.62
C SER A 35 -14.34 0.16 11.43
N MET A 36 -13.75 0.03 10.25
CA MET A 36 -14.22 0.72 9.04
C MET A 36 -15.55 0.13 8.52
N PRO A 37 -16.36 0.95 7.83
CA PRO A 37 -17.52 0.41 7.11
C PRO A 37 -17.08 -0.69 6.15
N ARG A 38 -17.87 -1.77 6.04
CA ARG A 38 -17.55 -2.83 5.10
C ARG A 38 -17.65 -2.32 3.65
N PRO A 39 -16.58 -2.39 2.86
CA PRO A 39 -16.60 -1.90 1.50
C PRO A 39 -17.37 -2.85 0.57
N ARG A 40 -17.95 -2.30 -0.48
CA ARG A 40 -18.53 -3.07 -1.60
C ARG A 40 -17.45 -3.79 -2.40
N ALA A 41 -16.29 -3.14 -2.56
CA ALA A 41 -15.10 -3.67 -3.20
C ALA A 41 -13.87 -2.90 -2.71
N ILE A 42 -12.70 -3.45 -2.96
CA ILE A 42 -11.40 -2.85 -2.66
C ILE A 42 -10.67 -2.57 -3.97
N LEU A 43 -10.23 -1.33 -4.16
CA LEU A 43 -9.26 -0.95 -5.18
C LEU A 43 -7.89 -0.91 -4.54
N ALA A 44 -7.09 -1.95 -4.76
CA ALA A 44 -5.71 -2.03 -4.27
C ALA A 44 -4.75 -1.39 -5.28
N ILE A 45 -3.78 -0.63 -4.78
CA ILE A 45 -2.70 0.00 -5.56
C ILE A 45 -1.40 -0.42 -4.89
N SER A 46 -0.79 -1.49 -5.40
CA SER A 46 0.40 -2.08 -4.81
C SER A 46 1.67 -1.67 -5.55
N ALA A 47 2.73 -1.46 -4.78
CA ALA A 47 4.08 -1.24 -5.28
C ALA A 47 4.58 -2.33 -6.24
N HIS A 48 4.04 -3.54 -6.11
CA HIS A 48 4.51 -4.73 -6.82
C HIS A 48 3.98 -4.84 -8.25
N TRP A 49 2.86 -4.21 -8.59
CA TRP A 49 2.41 -4.12 -9.97
C TRP A 49 2.89 -2.82 -10.63
N TYR A 50 4.19 -2.76 -10.89
CA TYR A 50 4.89 -1.60 -11.41
C TYR A 50 5.26 -1.81 -12.89
N ILE A 51 4.44 -1.28 -13.81
CA ILE A 51 4.51 -1.52 -15.26
C ILE A 51 4.44 -0.20 -16.05
N PRO A 52 4.91 -0.13 -17.30
CA PRO A 52 4.89 1.10 -18.11
C PRO A 52 3.51 1.42 -18.70
N SER A 53 2.46 1.19 -17.94
CA SER A 53 1.08 1.52 -18.32
C SER A 53 0.20 1.58 -17.07
N THR A 54 -0.96 2.23 -17.19
CA THR A 54 -2.01 2.14 -16.17
C THR A 54 -3.00 1.07 -16.59
N ALA A 55 -3.18 0.05 -15.76
CA ALA A 55 -4.10 -1.06 -15.99
C ALA A 55 -4.81 -1.43 -14.68
N VAL A 56 -5.98 -2.04 -14.79
CA VAL A 56 -6.76 -2.56 -13.65
C VAL A 56 -7.14 -4.01 -13.91
N THR A 57 -7.00 -4.88 -12.91
CA THR A 57 -7.41 -6.29 -13.01
C THR A 57 -8.92 -6.40 -13.19
N ALA A 58 -9.35 -7.15 -14.21
CA ALA A 58 -10.75 -7.28 -14.63
C ALA A 58 -11.24 -8.74 -14.65
N MET A 59 -10.62 -9.59 -13.85
CA MET A 59 -10.98 -11.00 -13.71
C MET A 59 -12.03 -11.18 -12.63
N ALA A 60 -12.96 -12.14 -12.80
CA ALA A 60 -13.88 -12.55 -11.76
C ALA A 60 -13.20 -13.37 -10.63
N ARG A 61 -12.09 -14.01 -10.95
CA ARG A 61 -11.25 -14.80 -10.04
C ARG A 61 -9.78 -14.49 -10.33
N PRO A 62 -9.24 -13.41 -9.76
CA PRO A 62 -7.83 -13.09 -9.93
C PRO A 62 -6.96 -14.15 -9.24
N PRO A 63 -5.83 -14.55 -9.83
CA PRO A 63 -4.87 -15.41 -9.15
C PRO A 63 -4.22 -14.66 -7.98
N VAL A 64 -3.79 -15.41 -6.96
CA VAL A 64 -2.95 -14.90 -5.88
C VAL A 64 -1.49 -14.95 -6.34
N ILE A 65 -0.82 -13.79 -6.34
CA ILE A 65 0.55 -13.66 -6.84
C ILE A 65 1.53 -13.74 -5.68
N HIS A 66 2.46 -14.68 -5.75
CA HIS A 66 3.56 -14.86 -4.79
C HIS A 66 4.85 -14.33 -5.41
N ASP A 67 4.98 -13.02 -5.44
CA ASP A 67 6.08 -12.27 -6.07
C ASP A 67 7.26 -12.06 -5.11
N PHE A 68 7.66 -13.09 -4.40
CA PHE A 68 8.78 -13.12 -3.46
C PHE A 68 9.48 -14.48 -3.47
N TYR A 69 10.73 -14.50 -2.95
CA TYR A 69 11.57 -15.72 -2.91
C TYR A 69 12.24 -15.85 -1.56
N GLY A 70 12.65 -17.08 -1.22
CA GLY A 70 13.46 -17.36 -0.03
C GLY A 70 12.70 -17.36 1.30
N PHE A 71 11.39 -17.25 1.28
CA PHE A 71 10.54 -17.29 2.47
C PHE A 71 10.12 -18.72 2.82
N PRO A 72 9.66 -18.96 4.07
CA PRO A 72 9.19 -20.29 4.48
C PRO A 72 8.07 -20.83 3.58
N PRO A 73 8.00 -22.16 3.37
CA PRO A 73 6.96 -22.78 2.55
C PRO A 73 5.52 -22.42 2.95
N ALA A 74 5.28 -22.16 4.22
CA ALA A 74 3.96 -21.74 4.72
C ALA A 74 3.48 -20.42 4.07
N LEU A 75 4.40 -19.50 3.77
CA LEU A 75 4.04 -18.25 3.10
C LEU A 75 3.75 -18.49 1.60
N SER A 76 4.56 -19.31 0.93
CA SER A 76 4.32 -19.67 -0.48
C SER A 76 3.06 -20.53 -0.68
N ALA A 77 2.58 -21.17 0.38
CA ALA A 77 1.32 -21.93 0.38
C ALA A 77 0.12 -21.11 0.87
N PHE A 78 0.34 -19.86 1.30
CA PHE A 78 -0.75 -19.02 1.76
C PHE A 78 -1.64 -18.63 0.58
N ASP A 79 -2.95 -18.70 0.78
CA ASP A 79 -3.93 -18.33 -0.23
C ASP A 79 -4.86 -17.24 0.31
N TYR A 80 -5.20 -16.28 -0.55
CA TYR A 80 -6.18 -15.23 -0.27
C TYR A 80 -7.18 -15.15 -1.42
N PRO A 81 -8.13 -16.08 -1.53
CA PRO A 81 -8.97 -16.30 -2.71
C PRO A 81 -10.12 -15.28 -2.80
N ALA A 82 -9.82 -13.99 -2.63
CA ALA A 82 -10.82 -12.95 -2.77
C ALA A 82 -11.37 -12.93 -4.22
N PRO A 83 -12.70 -12.76 -4.40
CA PRO A 83 -13.24 -12.59 -5.73
C PRO A 83 -12.73 -11.29 -6.37
N GLY A 84 -12.68 -11.26 -7.69
CA GLY A 84 -12.53 -10.02 -8.44
C GLY A 84 -13.90 -9.41 -8.77
N ALA A 85 -13.88 -8.24 -9.42
CA ALA A 85 -15.08 -7.50 -9.80
C ALA A 85 -14.87 -6.78 -11.15
N PRO A 86 -15.09 -7.44 -12.29
CA PRO A 86 -14.94 -6.82 -13.60
C PRO A 86 -15.76 -5.54 -13.79
N GLU A 87 -16.93 -5.46 -13.17
CA GLU A 87 -17.78 -4.26 -13.16
C GLU A 87 -17.14 -3.10 -12.39
N VAL A 88 -16.42 -3.38 -11.29
CA VAL A 88 -15.66 -2.36 -10.55
C VAL A 88 -14.43 -1.92 -11.35
N ALA A 89 -13.77 -2.84 -12.06
CA ALA A 89 -12.69 -2.50 -12.96
C ALA A 89 -13.16 -1.52 -14.05
N GLN A 90 -14.34 -1.75 -14.62
CA GLN A 90 -14.94 -0.83 -15.60
C GLN A 90 -15.28 0.52 -14.95
N GLU A 91 -15.80 0.54 -13.71
CA GLU A 91 -16.04 1.80 -12.97
C GLU A 91 -14.75 2.60 -12.76
N VAL A 92 -13.61 1.93 -12.53
CA VAL A 92 -12.29 2.58 -12.43
C VAL A 92 -11.90 3.22 -13.77
N VAL A 93 -12.05 2.48 -14.88
CA VAL A 93 -11.78 3.00 -16.23
C VAL A 93 -12.63 4.23 -16.51
N ASP A 94 -13.94 4.15 -16.28
CA ASP A 94 -14.88 5.25 -16.54
C ASP A 94 -14.58 6.48 -15.67
N THR A 95 -14.19 6.25 -14.41
CA THR A 95 -13.86 7.32 -13.46
C THR A 95 -12.55 8.03 -13.84
N LEU A 96 -11.60 7.33 -14.42
CA LEU A 96 -10.31 7.88 -14.83
C LEU A 96 -10.33 8.49 -16.23
N ALA A 97 -11.40 8.32 -17.01
CA ALA A 97 -11.51 8.93 -18.34
C ALA A 97 -11.25 10.46 -18.29
N PRO A 98 -10.55 11.05 -19.29
CA PRO A 98 -10.06 10.46 -20.52
C PRO A 98 -8.66 9.79 -20.43
N ALA A 99 -8.09 9.61 -19.22
CA ALA A 99 -6.84 8.87 -19.10
C ALA A 99 -7.03 7.42 -19.54
N TYR A 100 -6.05 6.88 -20.25
CA TYR A 100 -6.09 5.48 -20.65
C TYR A 100 -5.86 4.57 -19.43
N VAL A 101 -6.74 3.59 -19.28
CA VAL A 101 -6.60 2.51 -18.31
C VAL A 101 -6.94 1.19 -19.02
N GLY A 102 -5.97 0.29 -19.10
CA GLY A 102 -6.17 -1.04 -19.67
C GLY A 102 -6.96 -1.96 -18.72
N LEU A 103 -7.83 -2.81 -19.27
CA LEU A 103 -8.44 -3.90 -18.49
C LEU A 103 -7.54 -5.12 -18.61
N ASP A 104 -7.01 -5.58 -17.50
CA ASP A 104 -6.19 -6.79 -17.42
C ASP A 104 -7.07 -8.01 -17.09
N HIS A 105 -7.13 -8.94 -18.03
CA HIS A 105 -7.99 -10.12 -17.93
C HIS A 105 -7.24 -11.41 -17.57
N ASP A 106 -5.89 -11.42 -17.61
CA ASP A 106 -5.13 -12.66 -17.49
C ASP A 106 -3.65 -12.52 -17.07
N SER A 107 -3.10 -11.30 -16.94
CA SER A 107 -1.65 -11.13 -16.76
C SER A 107 -1.21 -10.87 -15.31
N TRP A 108 -2.09 -10.34 -14.46
CA TRP A 108 -1.80 -10.09 -13.06
C TRP A 108 -2.86 -10.72 -12.14
N GLY A 109 -2.87 -10.35 -10.86
CA GLY A 109 -3.83 -10.84 -9.88
C GLY A 109 -3.82 -9.98 -8.63
N ILE A 110 -3.88 -10.61 -7.46
CA ILE A 110 -3.70 -9.97 -6.16
C ILE A 110 -2.30 -10.32 -5.67
N ASP A 111 -1.38 -9.36 -5.65
CA ASP A 111 0.00 -9.56 -5.22
C ASP A 111 0.18 -9.49 -3.70
N HIS A 112 1.38 -9.87 -3.20
CA HIS A 112 1.60 -9.95 -1.76
C HIS A 112 1.55 -8.58 -1.07
N GLY A 113 1.86 -7.50 -1.73
CA GLY A 113 1.69 -6.17 -1.16
C GLY A 113 0.23 -5.87 -0.81
N ALA A 114 -0.71 -6.43 -1.59
CA ALA A 114 -2.14 -6.31 -1.32
C ALA A 114 -2.64 -7.41 -0.36
N TRP A 115 -2.44 -8.71 -0.70
CA TRP A 115 -3.07 -9.77 0.07
C TRP A 115 -2.47 -9.94 1.48
N SER A 116 -1.19 -9.62 1.71
CA SER A 116 -0.60 -9.71 3.06
C SER A 116 -1.26 -8.76 4.06
N VAL A 117 -1.70 -7.60 3.61
CA VAL A 117 -2.44 -6.62 4.42
C VAL A 117 -3.90 -7.03 4.55
N LEU A 118 -4.53 -7.41 3.43
CA LEU A 118 -5.95 -7.77 3.39
C LEU A 118 -6.26 -9.03 4.19
N ALA A 119 -5.33 -9.98 4.31
CA ALA A 119 -5.45 -11.15 5.16
C ALA A 119 -5.69 -10.81 6.64
N HIS A 120 -5.24 -9.64 7.08
CA HIS A 120 -5.51 -9.13 8.43
C HIS A 120 -6.73 -8.21 8.47
N MET A 121 -6.91 -7.33 7.50
CA MET A 121 -8.06 -6.41 7.49
C MET A 121 -9.37 -7.13 7.25
N TYR A 122 -9.38 -8.11 6.33
CA TYR A 122 -10.58 -8.84 5.88
C TYR A 122 -10.25 -10.34 5.70
N PRO A 123 -10.05 -11.07 6.81
CA PRO A 123 -9.55 -12.46 6.78
C PRO A 123 -10.47 -13.46 6.06
N ASP A 124 -11.75 -13.13 5.92
CA ASP A 124 -12.71 -14.02 5.24
C ASP A 124 -12.53 -14.02 3.71
N ALA A 125 -11.72 -13.11 3.15
CA ALA A 125 -11.45 -12.99 1.72
C ALA A 125 -12.71 -12.92 0.83
N ASP A 126 -13.79 -12.33 1.35
CA ASP A 126 -15.12 -12.34 0.72
C ASP A 126 -15.53 -10.98 0.13
N ILE A 127 -14.64 -9.98 0.22
CA ILE A 127 -14.81 -8.67 -0.41
C ILE A 127 -14.09 -8.69 -1.76
N PRO A 128 -14.76 -8.30 -2.85
CA PRO A 128 -14.13 -8.23 -4.17
C PRO A 128 -12.92 -7.29 -4.18
N VAL A 129 -11.83 -7.74 -4.82
CA VAL A 129 -10.59 -6.97 -4.98
C VAL A 129 -10.30 -6.76 -6.46
N VAL A 130 -10.07 -5.53 -6.85
CA VAL A 130 -9.44 -5.17 -8.11
C VAL A 130 -8.14 -4.43 -7.82
N GLN A 131 -7.12 -4.64 -8.63
CA GLN A 131 -5.82 -4.01 -8.42
C GLN A 131 -5.50 -3.07 -9.57
N LEU A 132 -5.07 -1.84 -9.26
CA LEU A 132 -4.61 -0.84 -10.22
C LEU A 132 -3.08 -0.82 -10.22
N SER A 133 -2.47 -0.87 -11.40
CA SER A 133 -1.02 -0.80 -11.54
C SER A 133 -0.47 0.59 -11.20
N VAL A 134 0.78 0.63 -10.76
CA VAL A 134 1.60 1.84 -10.64
C VAL A 134 2.35 2.03 -11.97
N HIS A 135 2.19 3.19 -12.61
CA HIS A 135 2.79 3.46 -13.92
C HIS A 135 4.28 3.83 -13.77
N SER A 136 5.18 2.96 -14.24
CA SER A 136 6.63 3.11 -14.03
C SER A 136 7.28 4.25 -14.83
N GLY A 137 6.63 4.72 -15.90
CA GLY A 137 7.12 5.82 -16.74
C GLY A 137 6.69 7.21 -16.31
N GLU A 138 5.85 7.32 -15.25
CA GLU A 138 5.22 8.57 -14.88
C GLU A 138 5.76 9.10 -13.54
N PRO A 139 5.85 10.43 -13.37
CA PRO A 139 6.32 11.05 -12.15
C PRO A 139 5.26 11.01 -11.03
N PHE A 140 5.68 11.30 -9.79
CA PHE A 140 4.81 11.37 -8.61
C PHE A 140 3.53 12.20 -8.84
N GLY A 141 3.64 13.33 -9.55
CA GLY A 141 2.50 14.21 -9.86
C GLY A 141 1.41 13.53 -10.69
N TYR A 142 1.76 12.63 -11.58
CA TYR A 142 0.79 11.82 -12.34
C TYR A 142 -0.05 10.94 -11.40
N HIS A 143 0.61 10.21 -10.50
CA HIS A 143 -0.06 9.32 -9.56
C HIS A 143 -0.95 10.09 -8.58
N LEU A 144 -0.51 11.29 -8.16
CA LEU A 144 -1.30 12.19 -7.36
C LEU A 144 -2.57 12.64 -8.11
N ASP A 145 -2.46 12.97 -9.40
CA ASP A 145 -3.60 13.37 -10.23
C ASP A 145 -4.58 12.21 -10.46
N ILE A 146 -4.09 11.01 -10.70
CA ILE A 146 -4.93 9.80 -10.73
C ILE A 146 -5.65 9.63 -9.38
N GLY A 147 -4.96 9.80 -8.25
CA GLY A 147 -5.58 9.76 -6.93
C GLY A 147 -6.74 10.74 -6.76
N ARG A 148 -6.59 12.00 -7.22
CA ARG A 148 -7.70 12.99 -7.22
C ARG A 148 -8.92 12.49 -7.97
N ARG A 149 -8.70 11.92 -9.15
CA ARG A 149 -9.77 11.41 -10.01
C ARG A 149 -10.48 10.18 -9.44
N LEU A 150 -9.81 9.38 -8.61
CA LEU A 150 -10.41 8.21 -7.95
C LEU A 150 -11.36 8.58 -6.80
N ALA A 151 -11.40 9.85 -6.35
CA ALA A 151 -12.22 10.28 -5.22
C ALA A 151 -13.72 9.86 -5.32
N PRO A 152 -14.39 9.92 -6.49
CA PRO A 152 -15.79 9.49 -6.62
C PRO A 152 -16.06 8.02 -6.29
N LEU A 153 -15.05 7.14 -6.38
CA LEU A 153 -15.20 5.72 -6.04
C LEU A 153 -15.49 5.51 -4.56
N ARG A 154 -15.01 6.39 -3.69
CA ARG A 154 -15.27 6.35 -2.25
C ARG A 154 -16.77 6.55 -1.94
N GLU A 155 -17.45 7.41 -2.70
CA GLU A 155 -18.89 7.61 -2.59
C GLU A 155 -19.71 6.39 -3.07
N ARG A 156 -19.08 5.53 -3.88
CA ARG A 156 -19.67 4.31 -4.41
C ARG A 156 -19.38 3.07 -3.55
N GLY A 157 -18.85 3.27 -2.33
CA GLY A 157 -18.55 2.20 -1.39
C GLY A 157 -17.28 1.42 -1.69
N ILE A 158 -16.33 1.99 -2.45
CA ILE A 158 -15.05 1.35 -2.78
C ILE A 158 -13.97 1.89 -1.83
N LEU A 159 -13.32 0.98 -1.11
CA LEU A 159 -12.12 1.28 -0.32
C LEU A 159 -10.91 1.39 -1.27
N VAL A 160 -10.23 2.52 -1.25
CA VAL A 160 -8.94 2.67 -1.95
C VAL A 160 -7.82 2.35 -0.97
N LEU A 161 -7.05 1.32 -1.29
CA LEU A 161 -5.91 0.82 -0.50
C LEU A 161 -4.61 1.00 -1.28
N GLY A 162 -3.78 1.98 -0.88
CA GLY A 162 -2.39 2.05 -1.31
C GLY A 162 -1.52 1.12 -0.46
N SER A 163 -0.68 0.32 -1.07
CA SER A 163 0.25 -0.57 -0.38
C SER A 163 1.68 -0.38 -0.88
N GLY A 164 2.56 0.01 0.02
CA GLY A 164 3.96 0.31 -0.25
C GLY A 164 4.71 0.61 1.05
N ASN A 165 5.73 1.45 1.00
CA ASN A 165 6.45 1.93 2.19
C ASN A 165 6.97 3.34 1.95
N VAL A 166 6.95 4.19 2.96
CA VAL A 166 7.52 5.55 2.89
C VAL A 166 9.04 5.49 2.73
N VAL A 167 9.68 4.60 3.48
CA VAL A 167 11.11 4.28 3.37
C VAL A 167 11.22 2.81 3.00
N HIS A 168 11.92 2.51 1.90
CA HIS A 168 12.14 1.14 1.45
C HIS A 168 13.50 1.01 0.75
N ASN A 169 14.53 0.56 1.49
CA ASN A 169 15.86 0.39 0.94
C ASN A 169 16.48 -0.95 1.37
N LEU A 170 16.16 -2.00 0.62
CA LEU A 170 16.64 -3.36 0.92
C LEU A 170 18.16 -3.50 0.87
N ARG A 171 18.87 -2.61 0.15
CA ARG A 171 20.34 -2.60 0.11
C ARG A 171 20.97 -2.11 1.42
N ARG A 172 20.18 -1.54 2.32
CA ARG A 172 20.62 -0.99 3.62
C ARG A 172 20.00 -1.72 4.82
N ILE A 173 19.43 -2.90 4.61
CA ILE A 173 18.87 -3.71 5.70
C ILE A 173 19.93 -4.03 6.75
N ASP A 174 19.55 -3.88 8.00
CA ASP A 174 20.32 -4.29 9.16
C ASP A 174 19.45 -5.19 10.07
N PHE A 175 19.66 -6.49 9.99
CA PHE A 175 18.93 -7.49 10.80
C PHE A 175 19.17 -7.36 12.30
N ARG A 176 20.20 -6.60 12.72
CA ARG A 176 20.44 -6.30 14.14
C ARG A 176 19.52 -5.18 14.67
N ARG A 177 18.67 -4.60 13.80
CA ARG A 177 17.73 -3.52 14.11
C ARG A 177 16.29 -3.91 13.75
N PRO A 178 15.74 -5.00 14.30
CA PRO A 178 14.45 -5.54 13.85
C PRO A 178 13.29 -4.55 14.05
N GLU A 179 13.39 -3.63 15.01
CA GLU A 179 12.31 -2.69 15.36
C GLU A 179 12.70 -1.21 15.20
N LEU A 180 13.82 -0.93 14.55
CA LEU A 180 14.36 0.43 14.43
C LEU A 180 14.66 0.75 12.97
N ALA A 181 14.51 2.04 12.60
CA ALA A 181 15.06 2.57 11.36
C ALA A 181 16.32 3.41 11.65
N PHE A 182 17.14 3.60 10.62
CA PHE A 182 18.26 4.54 10.64
C PHE A 182 17.77 5.99 10.72
N ASP A 183 18.59 6.87 11.27
CA ASP A 183 18.25 8.28 11.45
C ASP A 183 17.81 8.98 10.16
N TRP A 184 18.43 8.68 9.03
CA TRP A 184 18.03 9.22 7.73
C TRP A 184 16.62 8.76 7.32
N GLY A 185 16.26 7.50 7.59
CA GLY A 185 14.93 6.97 7.34
C GLY A 185 13.89 7.64 8.24
N LEU A 186 14.19 7.78 9.54
CA LEU A 186 13.30 8.45 10.49
C LEU A 186 13.09 9.94 10.15
N ARG A 187 14.15 10.65 9.70
CA ARG A 187 14.00 12.06 9.26
C ARG A 187 13.12 12.18 8.03
N PHE A 188 13.31 11.28 7.05
CA PHE A 188 12.49 11.27 5.84
C PHE A 188 11.03 10.92 6.15
N ASP A 189 10.79 9.88 6.94
CA ASP A 189 9.45 9.47 7.39
C ASP A 189 8.74 10.61 8.15
N ALA A 190 9.46 11.31 9.03
CA ALA A 190 8.93 12.47 9.76
C ALA A 190 8.56 13.63 8.81
N ALA A 191 9.37 13.89 7.77
CA ALA A 191 9.06 14.91 6.78
C ALA A 191 7.81 14.55 5.97
N VAL A 192 7.69 13.29 5.55
CA VAL A 192 6.48 12.76 4.87
C VAL A 192 5.26 12.88 5.80
N LYS A 193 5.40 12.48 7.07
CA LYS A 193 4.32 12.60 8.05
C LYS A 193 3.87 14.06 8.22
N ALA A 194 4.81 14.99 8.36
CA ALA A 194 4.48 16.42 8.47
C ALA A 194 3.66 16.91 7.25
N ALA A 195 4.04 16.51 6.03
CA ALA A 195 3.29 16.84 4.84
C ALA A 195 1.89 16.20 4.83
N MET A 196 1.80 14.89 5.09
CA MET A 196 0.54 14.13 5.05
C MET A 196 -0.49 14.64 6.06
N THR A 197 -0.04 15.13 7.22
CA THR A 197 -0.91 15.64 8.30
C THR A 197 -1.27 17.11 8.16
N THR A 198 -0.69 17.83 7.20
CA THR A 198 -0.95 19.27 7.00
C THR A 198 -1.38 19.59 5.58
N GLN A 199 -0.57 19.25 4.58
CA GLN A 199 -0.78 19.54 3.18
C GLN A 199 -0.27 18.40 2.29
N PRO A 200 -1.01 17.29 2.14
CA PRO A 200 -0.55 16.08 1.43
C PRO A 200 -0.02 16.34 0.01
N ALA A 201 -0.62 17.26 -0.74
CA ALA A 201 -0.18 17.61 -2.09
C ALA A 201 1.26 18.18 -2.15
N SER A 202 1.79 18.70 -1.03
CA SER A 202 3.16 19.21 -0.95
C SER A 202 4.22 18.10 -1.12
N LEU A 203 3.84 16.83 -0.97
CA LEU A 203 4.73 15.68 -1.24
C LEU A 203 5.22 15.62 -2.69
N ALA A 204 4.58 16.29 -3.63
CA ALA A 204 5.11 16.43 -5.00
C ALA A 204 6.52 17.03 -5.05
N ALA A 205 6.93 17.77 -4.03
CA ALA A 205 8.27 18.36 -3.91
C ALA A 205 9.23 17.58 -3.00
N ILE A 206 8.81 16.44 -2.43
CA ILE A 206 9.58 15.69 -1.41
C ILE A 206 10.92 15.15 -1.96
N GLY A 207 11.06 15.00 -3.27
CA GLY A 207 12.30 14.59 -3.91
C GLY A 207 13.50 15.51 -3.64
N ALA A 208 13.25 16.75 -3.20
CA ALA A 208 14.28 17.69 -2.77
C ALA A 208 14.82 17.41 -1.33
N HIS A 209 14.20 16.50 -0.58
CA HIS A 209 14.66 16.16 0.76
C HIS A 209 16.03 15.49 0.73
N PRO A 210 17.01 15.89 1.58
CA PRO A 210 18.38 15.37 1.54
C PRO A 210 18.47 13.85 1.68
N ASP A 211 17.56 13.24 2.43
CA ASP A 211 17.53 11.80 2.66
C ASP A 211 16.66 11.03 1.64
N TYR A 212 16.07 11.71 0.62
CA TYR A 212 15.18 11.07 -0.36
C TYR A 212 15.86 9.90 -1.09
N ALA A 213 17.04 10.11 -1.65
CA ALA A 213 17.73 9.08 -2.43
C ALA A 213 18.13 7.83 -1.61
N LEU A 214 18.30 7.98 -0.29
CA LEU A 214 18.53 6.86 0.62
C LEU A 214 17.22 6.16 1.00
N SER A 215 16.14 6.92 1.16
CA SER A 215 14.85 6.41 1.62
C SER A 215 14.04 5.76 0.48
N VAL A 216 14.18 6.31 -0.74
CA VAL A 216 13.45 5.92 -1.95
C VAL A 216 14.47 5.67 -3.08
N PRO A 217 15.28 4.60 -2.98
CA PRO A 217 16.27 4.29 -4.02
C PRO A 217 15.63 3.92 -5.37
N THR A 218 14.41 3.40 -5.31
CA THR A 218 13.51 3.10 -6.43
C THR A 218 12.10 3.55 -6.04
N PRO A 219 11.28 4.08 -6.97
CA PRO A 219 10.08 4.82 -6.59
C PRO A 219 8.85 3.96 -6.31
N GLU A 220 8.83 2.69 -6.73
CA GLU A 220 7.62 1.83 -6.74
C GLU A 220 6.95 1.71 -5.37
N HIS A 221 7.72 1.56 -4.28
CA HIS A 221 7.15 1.45 -2.93
C HIS A 221 6.63 2.78 -2.36
N PHE A 222 7.14 3.91 -2.86
CA PHE A 222 6.70 5.22 -2.43
C PHE A 222 5.48 5.73 -3.22
N LEU A 223 5.35 5.36 -4.49
CA LEU A 223 4.32 5.88 -5.40
C LEU A 223 2.86 5.57 -4.97
N PRO A 224 2.51 4.44 -4.33
CA PRO A 224 1.15 4.22 -3.84
C PRO A 224 0.66 5.31 -2.86
N LEU A 225 1.57 5.97 -2.13
CA LEU A 225 1.24 7.10 -1.27
C LEU A 225 0.73 8.32 -2.07
N ALA A 226 1.21 8.52 -3.30
CA ALA A 226 0.77 9.63 -4.15
C ALA A 226 -0.72 9.58 -4.46
N TYR A 227 -1.30 8.39 -4.60
CA TYR A 227 -2.73 8.23 -4.81
C TYR A 227 -3.53 8.68 -3.59
N LEU A 228 -3.07 8.34 -2.37
CA LEU A 228 -3.71 8.84 -1.15
C LEU A 228 -3.57 10.36 -1.04
N CYS A 229 -2.40 10.95 -1.40
CA CYS A 229 -2.22 12.39 -1.46
C CYS A 229 -3.28 13.05 -2.37
N GLY A 230 -3.52 12.46 -3.54
CA GLY A 230 -4.54 12.95 -4.48
C GLY A 230 -5.96 12.86 -3.91
N LEU A 231 -6.28 11.77 -3.21
CA LEU A 231 -7.57 11.61 -2.53
C LEU A 231 -7.74 12.62 -1.39
N CYS A 232 -6.68 12.91 -0.62
CA CYS A 232 -6.68 13.95 0.41
C CYS A 232 -6.93 15.33 -0.19
N ASP A 233 -6.23 15.67 -1.28
CA ASP A 233 -6.37 16.93 -1.98
C ASP A 233 -7.80 17.12 -2.52
N ALA A 234 -8.37 16.09 -3.15
CA ALA A 234 -9.75 16.11 -3.63
C ALA A 234 -10.79 16.25 -2.51
N ALA A 235 -10.48 15.74 -1.32
CA ALA A 235 -11.35 15.84 -0.15
C ALA A 235 -11.18 17.18 0.59
N GLY A 236 -10.07 17.88 0.39
CA GLY A 236 -9.68 19.03 1.21
C GLY A 236 -9.32 18.64 2.65
N GLU A 237 -8.86 17.41 2.86
CA GLU A 237 -8.60 16.82 4.18
C GLU A 237 -7.15 16.30 4.26
N ALA A 238 -6.53 16.44 5.43
CA ALA A 238 -5.26 15.79 5.74
C ALA A 238 -5.49 14.33 6.18
N ALA A 239 -4.44 13.53 6.07
CA ALA A 239 -4.48 12.14 6.53
C ALA A 239 -4.02 12.00 7.98
N SER A 240 -4.51 10.97 8.67
CA SER A 240 -4.07 10.60 10.02
C SER A 240 -3.03 9.47 9.93
N PRO A 241 -1.86 9.58 10.60
CA PRO A 241 -0.85 8.53 10.61
C PRO A 241 -1.24 7.39 11.56
N PHE A 242 -0.76 6.18 11.24
CA PHE A 242 -0.82 5.00 12.10
C PHE A 242 0.39 4.09 11.84
N ASN A 243 0.62 3.09 12.69
CA ASN A 243 1.75 2.15 12.56
C ASN A 243 3.11 2.83 12.40
N GLU A 244 3.29 3.96 13.09
CA GLU A 244 4.54 4.70 13.00
C GLU A 244 5.75 3.87 13.47
N GLY A 245 6.89 4.10 12.83
CA GLY A 245 8.16 3.49 13.18
C GLY A 245 8.77 2.68 12.06
N GLY A 246 9.96 2.18 12.33
CA GLY A 246 10.76 1.48 11.35
C GLY A 246 11.10 0.05 11.75
N THR A 247 11.57 -0.69 10.77
CA THR A 247 12.04 -2.07 10.92
C THR A 247 13.30 -2.27 10.08
N LEU A 248 14.17 -3.18 10.52
CA LEU A 248 15.36 -3.63 9.79
C LEU A 248 16.28 -2.49 9.31
N GLY A 249 16.28 -1.37 10.02
CA GLY A 249 17.12 -0.22 9.74
C GLY A 249 16.60 0.69 8.61
N SER A 250 16.04 0.16 7.55
CA SER A 250 15.82 0.87 6.29
C SER A 250 14.43 0.72 5.68
N ILE A 251 13.46 0.32 6.48
CA ILE A 251 12.05 0.24 6.12
C ILE A 251 11.24 0.99 7.17
N THR A 252 10.20 1.76 6.79
CA THR A 252 9.23 2.31 7.72
C THR A 252 7.84 1.76 7.45
N MET A 253 7.10 1.53 8.54
CA MET A 253 5.78 0.91 8.52
C MET A 253 4.64 1.93 8.59
N THR A 254 4.99 3.23 8.61
CA THR A 254 4.02 4.32 8.73
C THR A 254 2.96 4.25 7.65
N GLY A 255 1.72 4.12 8.09
CA GLY A 255 0.53 4.17 7.25
C GLY A 255 -0.22 5.49 7.43
N TYR A 256 -1.16 5.76 6.54
CA TYR A 256 -1.98 6.98 6.56
C TYR A 256 -3.44 6.66 6.22
N LEU A 257 -4.36 7.31 6.91
CA LEU A 257 -5.79 7.09 6.80
C LEU A 257 -6.53 8.40 6.50
N LEU A 258 -7.38 8.39 5.48
CA LEU A 258 -8.24 9.51 5.11
C LEU A 258 -9.70 9.20 5.42
N GLY A 259 -10.37 10.12 6.13
CA GLY A 259 -11.81 10.06 6.36
C GLY A 259 -12.24 9.00 7.39
N TRP A 260 -11.33 8.51 8.23
CA TRP A 260 -11.60 7.61 9.34
C TRP A 260 -10.60 7.83 10.48
N PRO A 261 -11.00 7.67 11.74
CA PRO A 261 -10.07 7.80 12.86
C PRO A 261 -9.05 6.65 12.86
N ALA A 262 -7.78 7.01 13.05
CA ALA A 262 -6.74 6.01 13.25
C ALA A 262 -7.00 5.24 14.55
N PRO A 263 -6.83 3.91 14.58
CA PRO A 263 -6.92 3.15 15.81
C PRO A 263 -5.79 3.59 16.75
N PRO A 264 -5.99 3.48 18.08
CA PRO A 264 -4.90 3.72 19.02
C PRO A 264 -3.73 2.78 18.69
N GLY A 265 -2.51 3.32 18.70
CA GLY A 265 -1.30 2.51 18.51
C GLY A 265 -1.17 1.50 19.66
N GLU A 266 -0.92 0.24 19.31
CA GLU A 266 -0.63 -0.79 20.32
C GLU A 266 0.87 -0.92 20.53
N ALA A 267 1.27 -1.11 21.79
CA ALA A 267 2.60 -1.61 22.12
C ALA A 267 2.61 -3.12 21.88
N GLY A 268 3.57 -3.62 21.11
CA GLY A 268 3.68 -5.04 20.79
C GLY A 268 5.00 -5.35 20.12
N ASP A 269 5.17 -6.60 19.72
CA ASP A 269 6.35 -7.05 18.99
C ASP A 269 6.50 -6.28 17.67
N GLY A 270 7.73 -6.14 17.22
CA GLY A 270 8.08 -5.43 15.99
C GLY A 270 7.58 -6.11 14.71
N ALA A 271 7.95 -5.53 13.58
CA ALA A 271 7.60 -6.10 12.27
C ALA A 271 8.26 -7.46 12.04
N ALA A 272 7.58 -8.30 11.26
CA ALA A 272 8.10 -9.59 10.84
C ALA A 272 9.46 -9.49 10.14
N PRO A 273 10.37 -10.43 10.37
CA PRO A 273 11.69 -10.42 9.77
C PRO A 273 11.64 -10.66 8.26
N LEU A 274 12.63 -10.14 7.56
CA LEU A 274 12.95 -10.57 6.20
C LEU A 274 13.80 -11.85 6.23
N PRO A 275 13.82 -12.63 5.14
CA PRO A 275 14.73 -13.80 5.05
C PRO A 275 16.18 -13.36 5.09
N ASP A 276 17.07 -14.28 5.47
CA ASP A 276 18.50 -14.04 5.46
C ASP A 276 18.97 -13.72 4.01
N PRO A 277 19.61 -12.57 3.78
CA PRO A 277 20.09 -12.18 2.44
C PRO A 277 21.15 -13.15 1.88
N GLY A 278 21.75 -14.00 2.70
CA GLY A 278 22.65 -15.08 2.23
C GLY A 278 21.90 -16.19 1.48
N VAL A 279 20.58 -16.26 1.60
CA VAL A 279 19.73 -17.29 0.97
C VAL A 279 19.05 -16.78 -0.30
N VAL A 280 18.85 -15.47 -0.41
CA VAL A 280 18.15 -14.84 -1.56
C VAL A 280 19.00 -13.71 -2.15
N PRO A 281 19.23 -13.71 -3.45
CA PRO A 281 19.90 -12.57 -4.10
C PRO A 281 19.17 -11.26 -3.82
N PRO A 282 19.88 -10.16 -3.55
CA PRO A 282 19.27 -8.86 -3.20
C PRO A 282 18.34 -8.28 -4.27
N ASP A 283 18.52 -8.64 -5.52
CA ASP A 283 17.69 -8.24 -6.66
C ASP A 283 16.37 -9.01 -6.74
N GLN A 284 16.24 -10.11 -6.01
CA GLN A 284 15.01 -10.93 -5.96
C GLN A 284 14.16 -10.70 -4.71
N THR A 285 14.66 -9.93 -3.74
CA THR A 285 13.91 -9.62 -2.51
C THR A 285 13.00 -8.39 -2.66
N ASN A 286 13.06 -7.70 -3.79
CA ASN A 286 12.40 -6.43 -4.04
C ASN A 286 11.23 -6.54 -5.04
N THR A 287 10.89 -7.73 -5.44
CA THR A 287 9.76 -7.96 -6.35
C THR A 287 8.49 -8.25 -5.58
#